data_051d6b9d458bb5d7bb3beea3ef7ad4ef
#
_entry.id   051d6b9d458bb5d7bb3beea3ef7ad4ef
#
_cell.length_a   1.000
_cell.length_b   1.000
_cell.length_c   1.000
_cell.angle_alpha   90.00
_cell.angle_beta   90.00
_cell.angle_gamma   90.00
#
_symmetry.space_group_name_H-M   'P 1'
#
loop_
_entity.id
_entity.type
_entity.pdbx_description
1 polymer ?
#
loop_
_entity_poly.entity_id
_entity_poly.type
_entity_poly.pdbx_seq_one_letter_code
_entity_poly.pdbx_strand_id
1 'polypeptide(L)'
;MASTSEEGRMYDKCVIGYWVPERKRQKFNWTDFENICESEGFRLKMIDMNLSFETQGPLHVFLHKLTDMQSHAESGDKNAEDIVSRLQEYIAKHPDLIIIDPLDNIRNLSNRYKSYEFIQEGIRFKDIFTPNFVEIKSRNVHEIASTLKKRGIKYPFVCKPLLAYGSSNAHKMMIIFNERDLKDCQLPCVAQDFINHNAILYKLFVVGDRFHVVERPSFKNFYEEDCNSLSTIFFNSHDISKSCSRSKWSILSEEDIPLTVKPNYQIFETIVKNIREIFGLILVGIDVVIENHTGKYAIIDVNVFPGYDGYPNFFEHLIDSIKKLLVERENFRQISKSCTLKKCQSDDLDSGFESDEKKKYSTK
;
A
#
# COMPACT_ATOMS: atom_id res chain seq x y z
N MET A 1 -42.15 -0.50 12.56
CA MET A 1 -42.05 -1.27 11.31
C MET A 1 -40.84 -0.73 10.58
N ALA A 2 -39.74 -1.45 10.63
CA ALA A 2 -38.47 -1.04 10.00
C ALA A 2 -38.60 -1.29 8.51
N SER A 3 -38.40 -0.26 7.72
CA SER A 3 -38.19 -0.36 6.26
C SER A 3 -36.86 -1.08 6.02
N THR A 4 -36.93 -2.38 5.74
CA THR A 4 -35.79 -3.07 5.13
C THR A 4 -35.61 -2.44 3.75
N SER A 5 -34.55 -1.63 3.63
CA SER A 5 -34.20 -0.94 2.40
C SER A 5 -34.01 -1.95 1.26
N GLU A 6 -34.47 -1.61 0.07
CA GLU A 6 -34.25 -2.43 -1.15
C GLU A 6 -32.76 -2.72 -1.39
N GLU A 7 -31.86 -1.89 -0.89
CA GLU A 7 -30.39 -2.10 -0.92
C GLU A 7 -29.95 -3.38 -0.19
N GLY A 8 -30.55 -3.75 0.95
CA GLY A 8 -30.19 -4.98 1.67
C GLY A 8 -30.46 -6.26 0.90
N ARG A 9 -31.43 -6.27 -0.04
CA ARG A 9 -31.72 -7.43 -0.88
C ARG A 9 -30.76 -7.64 -2.04
N MET A 10 -30.03 -6.62 -2.44
CA MET A 10 -29.13 -6.67 -3.59
C MET A 10 -27.90 -7.55 -3.34
N TYR A 11 -27.48 -7.73 -2.10
CA TYR A 11 -26.25 -8.43 -1.72
C TYR A 11 -26.50 -9.82 -1.06
N ASP A 12 -27.73 -10.28 -0.91
CA ASP A 12 -28.11 -11.54 -0.22
C ASP A 12 -27.36 -12.81 -0.69
N LYS A 13 -26.61 -12.71 -1.78
CA LYS A 13 -25.80 -13.81 -2.35
C LYS A 13 -24.31 -13.46 -2.45
N CYS A 14 -23.90 -12.25 -2.09
CA CYS A 14 -22.51 -11.84 -2.24
C CYS A 14 -21.64 -12.43 -1.11
N VAL A 15 -20.61 -13.16 -1.51
CA VAL A 15 -19.65 -13.77 -0.59
C VAL A 15 -18.35 -13.00 -0.58
N ILE A 16 -17.96 -12.53 0.60
CA ILE A 16 -16.65 -11.93 0.87
C ILE A 16 -15.76 -13.04 1.44
N GLY A 17 -14.84 -13.56 0.62
CA GLY A 17 -13.77 -14.41 1.14
C GLY A 17 -12.68 -13.57 1.79
N TYR A 18 -12.08 -14.07 2.85
CA TYR A 18 -10.92 -13.38 3.42
C TYR A 18 -9.82 -14.33 3.86
N TRP A 19 -8.58 -13.84 3.74
CA TRP A 19 -7.42 -14.48 4.34
C TRP A 19 -6.41 -13.45 4.83
N VAL A 20 -6.01 -13.59 6.08
CA VAL A 20 -4.94 -12.80 6.69
C VAL A 20 -4.08 -13.71 7.56
N PRO A 21 -2.77 -13.41 7.74
CA PRO A 21 -1.90 -14.14 8.65
C PRO A 21 -2.46 -14.14 10.07
N GLU A 22 -2.23 -15.22 10.82
CA GLU A 22 -2.73 -15.43 12.18
C GLU A 22 -2.44 -14.25 13.11
N ARG A 23 -1.21 -13.70 13.07
CA ARG A 23 -0.83 -12.52 13.86
C ARG A 23 -1.71 -11.30 13.55
N LYS A 24 -2.17 -11.15 12.31
CA LYS A 24 -3.07 -10.06 11.94
C LYS A 24 -4.50 -10.40 12.31
N ARG A 25 -4.89 -11.66 12.18
CA ARG A 25 -6.23 -12.12 12.54
C ARG A 25 -6.54 -11.83 14.01
N GLN A 26 -5.58 -12.01 14.91
CA GLN A 26 -5.71 -11.74 16.34
C GLN A 26 -5.86 -10.25 16.70
N LYS A 27 -5.52 -9.33 15.78
CA LYS A 27 -5.61 -7.88 16.00
C LYS A 27 -6.99 -7.29 15.72
N PHE A 28 -7.82 -8.00 14.97
CA PHE A 28 -9.14 -7.51 14.55
C PHE A 28 -10.24 -8.39 15.14
N ASN A 29 -11.36 -7.77 15.51
CA ASN A 29 -12.56 -8.50 15.90
C ASN A 29 -13.34 -8.95 14.66
N TRP A 30 -12.99 -10.11 14.11
CA TRP A 30 -13.63 -10.66 12.90
C TRP A 30 -15.10 -11.02 13.12
N THR A 31 -15.53 -11.29 14.36
CA THR A 31 -16.96 -11.50 14.69
C THR A 31 -17.76 -10.23 14.48
N ASP A 32 -17.21 -9.06 14.84
CA ASP A 32 -17.88 -7.79 14.54
C ASP A 32 -17.99 -7.55 13.04
N PHE A 33 -16.93 -7.91 12.27
CA PHE A 33 -16.97 -7.80 10.81
C PHE A 33 -18.01 -8.75 10.20
N GLU A 34 -18.12 -9.97 10.70
CA GLU A 34 -19.16 -10.93 10.29
C GLU A 34 -20.56 -10.38 10.53
N ASN A 35 -20.83 -9.85 11.73
CA ASN A 35 -22.11 -9.22 12.06
C ASN A 35 -22.45 -8.02 11.15
N ILE A 36 -21.45 -7.18 10.85
CA ILE A 36 -21.61 -6.06 9.91
C ILE A 36 -21.93 -6.59 8.50
N CYS A 37 -21.17 -7.59 8.02
CA CYS A 37 -21.42 -8.21 6.73
C CYS A 37 -22.86 -8.76 6.63
N GLU A 38 -23.30 -9.53 7.64
CA GLU A 38 -24.66 -10.09 7.68
C GLU A 38 -25.74 -9.00 7.67
N SER A 39 -25.56 -7.93 8.46
CA SER A 39 -26.52 -6.82 8.50
C SER A 39 -26.64 -6.08 7.17
N GLU A 40 -25.57 -6.14 6.35
CA GLU A 40 -25.49 -5.50 5.03
C GLU A 40 -25.75 -6.47 3.86
N GLY A 41 -26.20 -7.70 4.16
CA GLY A 41 -26.57 -8.71 3.16
C GLY A 41 -25.39 -9.46 2.54
N PHE A 42 -24.21 -9.44 3.19
CA PHE A 42 -23.04 -10.18 2.76
C PHE A 42 -22.82 -11.42 3.61
N ARG A 43 -22.20 -12.44 3.02
CA ARG A 43 -21.69 -13.58 3.76
C ARG A 43 -20.16 -13.52 3.82
N LEU A 44 -19.61 -13.48 5.02
CA LEU A 44 -18.17 -13.53 5.25
C LEU A 44 -17.70 -15.00 5.31
N LYS A 45 -16.58 -15.33 4.67
CA LYS A 45 -16.00 -16.68 4.65
C LYS A 45 -14.49 -16.65 4.77
N MET A 46 -13.94 -17.30 5.77
CA MET A 46 -12.50 -17.51 5.84
C MET A 46 -12.07 -18.54 4.79
N ILE A 47 -11.01 -18.22 4.04
CA ILE A 47 -10.47 -19.08 2.97
C ILE A 47 -9.27 -19.87 3.49
N ASP A 48 -9.30 -21.18 3.27
CA ASP A 48 -8.14 -22.05 3.51
C ASP A 48 -7.25 -22.07 2.27
N MET A 49 -6.04 -21.55 2.41
CA MET A 49 -5.08 -21.44 1.30
C MET A 49 -4.52 -22.80 0.83
N ASN A 50 -4.71 -23.87 1.62
CA ASN A 50 -4.29 -25.21 1.27
C ASN A 50 -5.32 -25.95 0.40
N LEU A 51 -6.57 -25.48 0.36
CA LEU A 51 -7.64 -26.05 -0.44
C LEU A 51 -7.75 -25.35 -1.79
N SER A 52 -8.43 -25.99 -2.75
CA SER A 52 -8.77 -25.37 -4.03
C SER A 52 -9.72 -24.18 -3.80
N PHE A 53 -9.46 -23.05 -4.46
CA PHE A 53 -10.35 -21.88 -4.42
C PHE A 53 -11.73 -22.19 -5.02
N GLU A 54 -11.79 -23.04 -6.06
CA GLU A 54 -13.04 -23.45 -6.74
C GLU A 54 -13.99 -24.15 -5.76
N THR A 55 -13.47 -24.98 -4.86
CA THR A 55 -14.31 -25.69 -3.87
C THR A 55 -14.81 -24.78 -2.74
N GLN A 56 -14.25 -23.59 -2.64
CA GLN A 56 -14.57 -22.61 -1.59
C GLN A 56 -15.44 -21.46 -2.10
N GLY A 57 -15.63 -21.34 -3.43
CA GLY A 57 -16.44 -20.32 -4.08
C GLY A 57 -17.93 -20.60 -4.13
N PRO A 58 -18.69 -19.78 -4.87
CA PRO A 58 -18.20 -18.61 -5.58
C PRO A 58 -17.84 -17.46 -4.62
N LEU A 59 -16.76 -16.73 -4.92
CA LEU A 59 -16.36 -15.52 -4.23
C LEU A 59 -16.67 -14.30 -5.09
N HIS A 60 -17.19 -13.24 -4.50
CA HIS A 60 -17.46 -11.97 -5.18
C HIS A 60 -16.38 -10.93 -4.84
N VAL A 61 -15.86 -10.99 -3.61
CA VAL A 61 -14.75 -10.19 -3.11
C VAL A 61 -13.77 -11.10 -2.40
N PHE A 62 -12.47 -10.87 -2.58
CA PHE A 62 -11.44 -11.54 -1.80
C PHE A 62 -10.55 -10.50 -1.11
N LEU A 63 -10.71 -10.41 0.21
CA LEU A 63 -9.93 -9.55 1.10
C LEU A 63 -8.71 -10.32 1.62
N HIS A 64 -7.50 -9.81 1.40
CA HIS A 64 -6.33 -10.56 1.82
C HIS A 64 -5.15 -9.70 2.29
N LYS A 65 -4.23 -10.32 3.01
CA LYS A 65 -2.90 -9.80 3.28
C LYS A 65 -1.84 -10.87 2.94
N LEU A 66 -1.57 -11.03 1.64
CA LEU A 66 -0.63 -12.02 1.11
C LEU A 66 0.79 -11.48 0.92
N THR A 67 1.11 -10.31 1.50
CA THR A 67 2.43 -9.66 1.36
C THR A 67 3.59 -10.59 1.69
N ASP A 68 3.55 -11.26 2.83
CA ASP A 68 4.63 -12.17 3.25
C ASP A 68 4.69 -13.41 2.36
N MET A 69 3.52 -13.94 1.96
CA MET A 69 3.44 -15.11 1.08
C MET A 69 3.99 -14.80 -0.32
N GLN A 70 3.67 -13.63 -0.90
CA GLN A 70 4.27 -13.20 -2.17
C GLN A 70 5.79 -13.05 -2.05
N SER A 71 6.29 -12.46 -0.96
CA SER A 71 7.72 -12.31 -0.73
C SER A 71 8.42 -13.66 -0.56
N HIS A 72 7.81 -14.63 0.10
CA HIS A 72 8.33 -15.99 0.23
C HIS A 72 8.35 -16.72 -1.12
N ALA A 73 7.30 -16.59 -1.93
CA ALA A 73 7.25 -17.13 -3.28
C ALA A 73 8.37 -16.56 -4.16
N GLU A 74 8.58 -15.23 -4.14
CA GLU A 74 9.66 -14.56 -4.85
C GLU A 74 11.06 -14.97 -4.34
N SER A 75 11.16 -15.47 -3.12
CA SER A 75 12.39 -16.00 -2.53
C SER A 75 12.59 -17.50 -2.78
N GLY A 76 11.69 -18.15 -3.53
CA GLY A 76 11.80 -19.56 -3.93
C GLY A 76 11.17 -20.57 -2.98
N ASP A 77 10.30 -20.13 -2.07
CA ASP A 77 9.47 -21.03 -1.26
C ASP A 77 8.40 -21.68 -2.14
N LYS A 78 8.55 -22.98 -2.40
CA LYS A 78 7.70 -23.77 -3.30
C LYS A 78 6.24 -23.81 -2.87
N ASN A 79 5.97 -23.87 -1.57
CA ASN A 79 4.61 -23.88 -1.06
C ASN A 79 3.94 -22.52 -1.28
N ALA A 80 4.65 -21.43 -1.03
CA ALA A 80 4.16 -20.09 -1.28
C ALA A 80 3.97 -19.83 -2.79
N GLU A 81 4.89 -20.31 -3.65
CA GLU A 81 4.75 -20.26 -5.11
C GLU A 81 3.48 -20.96 -5.59
N ASP A 82 3.22 -22.18 -5.11
CA ASP A 82 2.03 -22.95 -5.45
C ASP A 82 0.73 -22.21 -5.07
N ILE A 83 0.67 -21.71 -3.83
CA ILE A 83 -0.52 -20.98 -3.35
C ILE A 83 -0.77 -19.73 -4.18
N VAL A 84 0.28 -18.92 -4.43
CA VAL A 84 0.15 -17.69 -5.23
C VAL A 84 -0.27 -18.01 -6.66
N SER A 85 0.29 -19.04 -7.29
CA SER A 85 -0.06 -19.49 -8.64
C SER A 85 -1.53 -19.94 -8.72
N ARG A 86 -1.99 -20.76 -7.79
CA ARG A 86 -3.40 -21.21 -7.74
C ARG A 86 -4.38 -20.04 -7.56
N LEU A 87 -4.01 -19.04 -6.76
CA LEU A 87 -4.82 -17.82 -6.61
C LEU A 87 -4.86 -17.03 -7.91
N GLN A 88 -3.72 -16.86 -8.59
CA GLN A 88 -3.66 -16.14 -9.87
C GLN A 88 -4.49 -16.84 -10.95
N GLU A 89 -4.44 -18.18 -11.01
CA GLU A 89 -5.29 -18.96 -11.90
C GLU A 89 -6.79 -18.79 -11.59
N TYR A 90 -7.15 -18.79 -10.31
CA TYR A 90 -8.53 -18.54 -9.88
C TYR A 90 -9.00 -17.14 -10.28
N ILE A 91 -8.18 -16.10 -10.05
CA ILE A 91 -8.48 -14.72 -10.47
C ILE A 91 -8.67 -14.64 -11.99
N ALA A 92 -7.80 -15.29 -12.77
CA ALA A 92 -7.89 -15.27 -14.23
C ALA A 92 -9.18 -15.94 -14.76
N LYS A 93 -9.66 -17.00 -14.09
CA LYS A 93 -10.93 -17.68 -14.42
C LYS A 93 -12.16 -16.90 -13.96
N HIS A 94 -12.01 -16.05 -12.97
CA HIS A 94 -13.10 -15.26 -12.36
C HIS A 94 -12.84 -13.76 -12.49
N PRO A 95 -12.92 -13.18 -13.71
CA PRO A 95 -12.60 -11.76 -13.96
C PRO A 95 -13.51 -10.78 -13.19
N ASP A 96 -14.61 -11.29 -12.68
CA ASP A 96 -15.58 -10.53 -11.89
C ASP A 96 -15.25 -10.50 -10.39
N LEU A 97 -14.27 -11.28 -9.95
CA LEU A 97 -13.82 -11.28 -8.57
C LEU A 97 -13.10 -9.95 -8.24
N ILE A 98 -13.56 -9.28 -7.21
CA ILE A 98 -12.90 -8.08 -6.68
C ILE A 98 -11.83 -8.51 -5.69
N ILE A 99 -10.57 -8.15 -5.97
CA ILE A 99 -9.44 -8.42 -5.08
C ILE A 99 -9.08 -7.16 -4.30
N ILE A 100 -9.01 -7.26 -2.99
CA ILE A 100 -8.58 -6.18 -2.09
C ILE A 100 -7.32 -6.62 -1.34
N ASP A 101 -6.15 -6.15 -1.77
CA ASP A 101 -5.85 -5.32 -2.94
C ASP A 101 -5.23 -6.18 -4.06
N PRO A 102 -5.17 -5.69 -5.34
CA PRO A 102 -4.60 -6.46 -6.43
C PRO A 102 -3.16 -6.90 -6.17
N LEU A 103 -2.82 -8.16 -6.50
CA LEU A 103 -1.52 -8.76 -6.20
C LEU A 103 -0.34 -7.99 -6.80
N ASP A 104 -0.48 -7.50 -8.04
CA ASP A 104 0.59 -6.76 -8.71
C ASP A 104 0.77 -5.37 -8.08
N ASN A 105 -0.30 -4.73 -7.63
CA ASN A 105 -0.25 -3.44 -6.94
C ASN A 105 0.49 -3.58 -5.59
N ILE A 106 0.22 -4.65 -4.85
CA ILE A 106 0.92 -4.97 -3.61
C ILE A 106 2.42 -5.20 -3.86
N ARG A 107 2.76 -5.90 -4.95
CA ARG A 107 4.15 -6.19 -5.32
C ARG A 107 4.98 -4.93 -5.51
N ASN A 108 4.38 -3.82 -5.98
CA ASN A 108 5.07 -2.53 -6.14
C ASN A 108 5.59 -1.96 -4.81
N LEU A 109 5.04 -2.41 -3.68
CA LEU A 109 5.49 -2.01 -2.33
C LEU A 109 6.42 -3.03 -1.66
N SER A 110 6.74 -4.17 -2.31
CA SER A 110 7.64 -5.21 -1.75
C SER A 110 9.07 -4.73 -1.62
N ASN A 111 9.52 -3.89 -2.54
CA ASN A 111 10.87 -3.33 -2.60
C ASN A 111 10.82 -1.82 -2.28
N ARG A 112 11.42 -1.42 -1.15
CA ARG A 112 11.40 -0.01 -0.69
C ARG A 112 12.03 0.96 -1.66
N TYR A 113 13.10 0.58 -2.34
CA TYR A 113 13.74 1.47 -3.32
C TYR A 113 12.76 1.79 -4.46
N LYS A 114 12.14 0.75 -5.04
CA LYS A 114 11.15 0.93 -6.11
C LYS A 114 9.92 1.71 -5.65
N SER A 115 9.42 1.43 -4.45
CA SER A 115 8.27 2.16 -3.92
C SER A 115 8.56 3.66 -3.76
N TYR A 116 9.75 4.03 -3.32
CA TYR A 116 10.17 5.43 -3.23
C TYR A 116 10.36 6.08 -4.60
N GLU A 117 10.85 5.35 -5.60
CA GLU A 117 10.90 5.84 -7.00
C GLU A 117 9.49 6.17 -7.50
N PHE A 118 8.52 5.27 -7.36
CA PHE A 118 7.14 5.53 -7.76
C PHE A 118 6.54 6.76 -7.05
N ILE A 119 6.78 6.92 -5.75
CA ILE A 119 6.29 8.08 -4.99
C ILE A 119 6.94 9.36 -5.50
N GLN A 120 8.27 9.36 -5.69
CA GLN A 120 9.01 10.52 -6.17
C GLN A 120 8.60 10.97 -7.56
N GLU A 121 8.30 10.02 -8.46
CA GLU A 121 7.84 10.29 -9.82
C GLU A 121 6.37 10.74 -9.86
N GLY A 122 5.53 10.18 -9.01
CA GLY A 122 4.09 10.42 -8.99
C GLY A 122 3.67 11.69 -8.25
N ILE A 123 4.42 12.11 -7.22
CA ILE A 123 4.06 13.30 -6.42
C ILE A 123 4.87 14.52 -6.87
N ARG A 124 4.15 15.55 -7.35
CA ARG A 124 4.76 16.80 -7.85
C ARG A 124 4.16 18.03 -7.16
N PHE A 125 4.20 18.04 -5.82
CA PHE A 125 3.71 19.15 -5.01
C PHE A 125 4.88 19.81 -4.27
N LYS A 126 4.86 21.15 -4.18
CA LYS A 126 5.95 21.94 -3.59
C LYS A 126 6.20 21.59 -2.11
N ASP A 127 5.13 21.27 -1.38
CA ASP A 127 5.18 21.06 0.07
C ASP A 127 5.17 19.56 0.47
N ILE A 128 5.23 18.65 -0.52
CA ILE A 128 5.27 17.20 -0.32
C ILE A 128 6.49 16.64 -1.03
N PHE A 129 7.27 15.81 -0.34
CA PHE A 129 8.46 15.21 -0.94
C PHE A 129 8.76 13.81 -0.36
N THR A 130 9.58 13.06 -1.07
CA THR A 130 10.26 11.87 -0.56
C THR A 130 11.68 12.27 -0.20
N PRO A 131 12.19 11.98 1.02
CA PRO A 131 13.59 12.23 1.36
C PRO A 131 14.53 11.58 0.35
N ASN A 132 15.71 12.13 0.10
CA ASN A 132 16.67 11.50 -0.80
C ASN A 132 16.93 10.06 -0.36
N PHE A 133 17.05 9.15 -1.31
CA PHE A 133 17.28 7.74 -1.04
C PHE A 133 18.20 7.09 -2.09
N VAL A 134 18.86 6.02 -1.68
CA VAL A 134 19.68 5.20 -2.57
C VAL A 134 19.75 3.76 -2.09
N GLU A 135 19.79 2.83 -3.03
CA GLU A 135 20.02 1.42 -2.73
C GLU A 135 21.52 1.17 -2.51
N ILE A 136 21.85 0.48 -1.41
CA ILE A 136 23.20 0.06 -1.06
C ILE A 136 23.30 -1.47 -1.22
N LYS A 137 24.22 -1.92 -2.07
CA LYS A 137 24.50 -3.35 -2.37
C LYS A 137 25.93 -3.76 -1.98
N SER A 138 26.86 -2.82 -2.02
CA SER A 138 28.28 -3.10 -1.74
C SER A 138 28.55 -3.12 -0.25
N ARG A 139 29.49 -3.98 0.17
CA ARG A 139 30.05 -4.01 1.53
C ARG A 139 31.28 -3.11 1.68
N ASN A 140 31.79 -2.57 0.59
CA ASN A 140 32.94 -1.70 0.61
C ASN A 140 32.54 -0.29 1.10
N VAL A 141 33.08 0.10 2.25
CA VAL A 141 32.76 1.38 2.93
C VAL A 141 33.02 2.59 2.00
N HIS A 142 34.11 2.56 1.22
CA HIS A 142 34.41 3.65 0.30
C HIS A 142 33.41 3.76 -0.85
N GLU A 143 32.92 2.61 -1.37
CA GLU A 143 31.86 2.60 -2.38
C GLU A 143 30.52 3.07 -1.80
N ILE A 144 30.20 2.69 -0.57
CA ILE A 144 29.02 3.18 0.12
C ILE A 144 29.11 4.71 0.26
N ALA A 145 30.20 5.23 0.83
CA ALA A 145 30.39 6.67 1.02
C ALA A 145 30.29 7.45 -0.30
N SER A 146 30.93 6.94 -1.37
CA SER A 146 30.86 7.53 -2.70
C SER A 146 29.41 7.55 -3.24
N THR A 147 28.67 6.46 -3.04
CA THR A 147 27.27 6.34 -3.48
C THR A 147 26.35 7.32 -2.74
N LEU A 148 26.49 7.43 -1.41
CA LEU A 148 25.75 8.40 -0.58
C LEU A 148 26.02 9.82 -1.04
N LYS A 149 27.29 10.18 -1.24
CA LYS A 149 27.72 11.51 -1.70
C LYS A 149 27.15 11.86 -3.07
N LYS A 150 27.18 10.92 -4.04
CA LYS A 150 26.62 11.12 -5.39
C LYS A 150 25.12 11.38 -5.36
N ARG A 151 24.41 10.80 -4.41
CA ARG A 151 22.96 10.95 -4.24
C ARG A 151 22.54 12.07 -3.27
N GLY A 152 23.51 12.80 -2.70
CA GLY A 152 23.28 13.90 -1.80
C GLY A 152 22.74 13.50 -0.43
N ILE A 153 22.89 12.21 -0.04
CA ILE A 153 22.48 11.72 1.28
C ILE A 153 23.46 12.21 2.34
N LYS A 154 22.93 12.81 3.38
CA LYS A 154 23.69 13.38 4.49
C LYS A 154 23.58 12.50 5.74
N TYR A 155 24.54 12.67 6.65
CA TYR A 155 24.45 12.10 7.99
C TYR A 155 23.60 13.02 8.89
N PRO A 156 22.80 12.45 9.82
CA PRO A 156 22.49 11.04 9.88
C PRO A 156 21.53 10.61 8.77
N PHE A 157 21.53 9.33 8.41
CA PHE A 157 20.54 8.76 7.52
C PHE A 157 19.96 7.46 8.10
N VAL A 158 18.75 7.08 7.62
CA VAL A 158 18.12 5.84 8.01
C VAL A 158 18.47 4.76 7.01
N CYS A 159 19.01 3.63 7.49
CA CYS A 159 19.23 2.44 6.70
C CYS A 159 18.08 1.46 6.96
N LYS A 160 17.33 1.11 5.91
CA LYS A 160 16.16 0.23 5.94
C LYS A 160 16.40 -1.00 5.09
N PRO A 161 16.00 -2.22 5.52
CA PRO A 161 16.06 -3.39 4.64
C PRO A 161 15.37 -3.14 3.31
N LEU A 162 15.93 -3.64 2.21
CA LEU A 162 15.38 -3.45 0.87
C LEU A 162 13.97 -4.03 0.74
N LEU A 163 13.74 -5.23 1.29
CA LEU A 163 12.42 -5.87 1.31
C LEU A 163 11.58 -5.33 2.47
N ALA A 164 10.34 -4.94 2.17
CA ALA A 164 9.42 -4.36 3.13
C ALA A 164 8.68 -5.40 3.99
N TYR A 165 8.58 -6.65 3.52
CA TYR A 165 7.88 -7.76 4.20
C TYR A 165 8.54 -9.11 3.90
N GLY A 166 7.98 -10.20 4.45
CA GLY A 166 8.45 -11.58 4.23
C GLY A 166 9.53 -12.03 5.21
N SER A 167 10.03 -11.14 6.07
CA SER A 167 10.99 -11.54 7.10
C SER A 167 10.85 -10.74 8.39
N SER A 168 11.28 -11.33 9.51
CA SER A 168 11.38 -10.63 10.80
C SER A 168 12.37 -9.45 10.78
N ASN A 169 13.25 -9.41 9.78
CA ASN A 169 14.24 -8.37 9.61
C ASN A 169 13.68 -7.14 8.89
N ALA A 170 12.54 -7.23 8.21
CA ALA A 170 11.95 -6.12 7.45
C ALA A 170 11.72 -4.83 8.27
N HIS A 171 11.58 -4.98 9.59
CA HIS A 171 11.39 -3.87 10.54
C HIS A 171 12.63 -3.49 11.34
N LYS A 172 13.74 -4.23 11.17
CA LYS A 172 15.02 -3.91 11.82
C LYS A 172 15.75 -2.87 10.98
N MET A 173 15.80 -1.68 11.49
CA MET A 173 16.37 -0.50 10.83
C MET A 173 17.51 0.06 11.68
N MET A 174 18.25 0.98 11.11
CA MET A 174 19.31 1.67 11.83
C MET A 174 19.44 3.12 11.39
N ILE A 175 19.91 3.98 12.29
CA ILE A 175 20.34 5.33 11.99
C ILE A 175 21.86 5.35 12.01
N ILE A 176 22.47 5.76 10.90
CA ILE A 176 23.92 5.87 10.73
C ILE A 176 24.31 7.34 10.84
N PHE A 177 25.23 7.65 11.75
CA PHE A 177 25.60 9.03 12.06
C PHE A 177 26.86 9.52 11.35
N ASN A 178 27.75 8.60 10.94
CA ASN A 178 29.03 8.98 10.35
C ASN A 178 29.61 7.85 9.49
N GLU A 179 30.69 8.14 8.76
CA GLU A 179 31.31 7.22 7.81
C GLU A 179 31.93 5.98 8.48
N ARG A 180 32.46 6.10 9.71
CA ARG A 180 33.07 4.96 10.44
C ARG A 180 32.08 3.84 10.71
N ASP A 181 30.78 4.17 10.79
CA ASP A 181 29.68 3.25 11.13
C ASP A 181 28.99 2.66 9.87
N LEU A 182 29.44 2.99 8.64
CA LEU A 182 28.90 2.43 7.41
C LEU A 182 29.00 0.90 7.32
N LYS A 183 29.97 0.30 8.02
CA LYS A 183 30.12 -1.15 8.17
C LYS A 183 28.92 -1.84 8.82
N ASP A 184 28.10 -1.08 9.56
CA ASP A 184 26.93 -1.59 10.27
C ASP A 184 25.72 -1.75 9.33
N CYS A 185 25.76 -1.20 8.11
CA CYS A 185 24.68 -1.33 7.14
C CYS A 185 24.38 -2.80 6.81
N GLN A 186 23.15 -3.22 7.07
CA GLN A 186 22.68 -4.58 6.75
C GLN A 186 22.18 -4.63 5.31
N LEU A 187 22.94 -5.28 4.45
CA LEU A 187 22.74 -5.31 3.00
C LEU A 187 21.86 -6.50 2.55
N PRO A 188 21.09 -6.38 1.46
CA PRO A 188 20.85 -5.14 0.73
C PRO A 188 19.91 -4.20 1.49
N CYS A 189 20.12 -2.89 1.38
CA CYS A 189 19.32 -1.89 2.09
C CYS A 189 19.11 -0.61 1.27
N VAL A 190 18.19 0.22 1.73
CA VAL A 190 17.98 1.57 1.25
C VAL A 190 18.46 2.55 2.32
N ALA A 191 19.41 3.42 1.97
CA ALA A 191 19.74 4.60 2.74
C ALA A 191 18.77 5.72 2.36
N GLN A 192 18.15 6.36 3.37
CA GLN A 192 17.24 7.49 3.19
C GLN A 192 17.61 8.60 4.15
N ASP A 193 17.62 9.86 3.68
CA ASP A 193 17.89 11.02 4.52
C ASP A 193 17.01 10.99 5.78
N PHE A 194 17.60 11.26 6.93
CA PHE A 194 16.86 11.49 8.16
C PHE A 194 16.30 12.93 8.15
N ILE A 195 15.00 13.05 8.34
CA ILE A 195 14.32 14.34 8.39
C ILE A 195 14.02 14.67 9.85
N ASN A 196 14.50 15.80 10.35
CA ASN A 196 14.16 16.30 11.69
C ASN A 196 12.67 16.70 11.73
N HIS A 197 11.90 16.11 12.68
CA HIS A 197 10.45 16.18 12.72
C HIS A 197 9.86 16.19 14.13
N ASN A 198 10.64 16.65 15.11
CA ASN A 198 10.19 16.88 16.48
C ASN A 198 9.54 15.66 17.15
N ALA A 199 10.08 14.46 16.90
CA ALA A 199 9.60 13.19 17.45
C ALA A 199 8.13 12.84 17.14
N ILE A 200 7.53 13.43 16.11
CA ILE A 200 6.14 13.19 15.72
C ILE A 200 6.08 12.53 14.35
N LEU A 201 5.49 11.34 14.27
CA LEU A 201 5.15 10.64 13.04
C LEU A 201 3.63 10.66 12.84
N TYR A 202 3.16 11.06 11.68
CA TYR A 202 1.77 10.99 11.26
C TYR A 202 1.55 9.72 10.44
N LYS A 203 0.73 8.80 10.98
CA LYS A 203 0.27 7.62 10.23
C LYS A 203 -1.09 7.91 9.62
N LEU A 204 -1.12 7.98 8.30
CA LEU A 204 -2.34 8.13 7.54
C LEU A 204 -2.85 6.73 7.20
N PHE A 205 -3.87 6.28 7.89
CA PHE A 205 -4.54 5.01 7.60
C PHE A 205 -5.67 5.24 6.61
N VAL A 206 -5.67 4.52 5.51
CA VAL A 206 -6.60 4.69 4.39
C VAL A 206 -7.44 3.44 4.21
N VAL A 207 -8.76 3.63 4.08
CA VAL A 207 -9.74 2.59 3.76
C VAL A 207 -10.66 3.14 2.67
N GLY A 208 -10.48 2.66 1.44
CA GLY A 208 -11.20 3.22 0.29
C GLY A 208 -10.90 4.70 0.09
N ASP A 209 -11.94 5.51 0.09
CA ASP A 209 -11.83 6.97 -0.06
C ASP A 209 -11.65 7.72 1.26
N ARG A 210 -11.72 7.01 2.38
CA ARG A 210 -11.62 7.58 3.72
C ARG A 210 -10.22 7.40 4.28
N PHE A 211 -9.78 8.35 5.08
CA PHE A 211 -8.54 8.21 5.84
C PHE A 211 -8.67 8.78 7.24
N HIS A 212 -7.80 8.32 8.12
CA HIS A 212 -7.67 8.83 9.48
C HIS A 212 -6.20 9.05 9.82
N VAL A 213 -5.89 10.17 10.44
CA VAL A 213 -4.53 10.54 10.83
C VAL A 213 -4.33 10.20 12.29
N VAL A 214 -3.29 9.42 12.58
CA VAL A 214 -2.91 9.05 13.94
C VAL A 214 -1.50 9.52 14.20
N GLU A 215 -1.31 10.34 15.23
CA GLU A 215 0.01 10.74 15.70
C GLU A 215 0.67 9.59 16.45
N ARG A 216 1.96 9.39 16.19
CA ARG A 216 2.80 8.39 16.85
C ARG A 216 4.11 8.98 17.31
N PRO A 217 4.69 8.48 18.40
CA PRO A 217 6.08 8.79 18.75
C PRO A 217 7.03 8.44 17.61
N SER A 218 8.06 9.25 17.46
CA SER A 218 9.14 9.02 16.51
C SER A 218 10.47 9.43 17.14
N PHE A 219 11.53 9.54 16.34
CA PHE A 219 12.85 9.97 16.82
C PHE A 219 12.89 11.47 17.10
N LYS A 220 13.64 11.83 18.12
CA LYS A 220 14.03 13.23 18.37
C LYS A 220 14.81 13.78 17.16
N ASN A 221 15.01 15.08 17.15
CA ASN A 221 15.90 15.70 16.17
C ASN A 221 17.36 15.29 16.42
N PHE A 222 18.12 15.17 15.31
CA PHE A 222 19.55 14.94 15.35
C PHE A 222 20.28 16.06 14.60
N TYR A 223 21.38 16.51 15.13
CA TYR A 223 22.18 17.64 14.63
C TYR A 223 23.61 17.21 14.31
N GLU A 224 24.44 18.15 13.87
CA GLU A 224 25.82 17.87 13.47
C GLU A 224 26.68 17.35 14.64
N GLU A 225 26.46 17.83 15.86
CA GLU A 225 27.12 17.36 17.07
C GLU A 225 26.82 15.88 17.35
N ASP A 226 25.58 15.46 17.11
CA ASP A 226 25.19 14.05 17.23
C ASP A 226 25.96 13.16 16.26
N CYS A 227 26.25 13.65 15.04
CA CYS A 227 27.01 12.90 14.03
C CYS A 227 28.47 12.65 14.49
N ASN A 228 29.03 13.51 15.32
CA ASN A 228 30.37 13.35 15.87
C ASN A 228 30.42 12.45 17.11
N SER A 229 29.35 12.42 17.90
CA SER A 229 29.30 11.80 19.23
C SER A 229 28.58 10.44 19.25
N LEU A 230 27.52 10.27 18.46
CA LEU A 230 26.72 9.04 18.46
C LEU A 230 27.29 7.97 17.53
N SER A 231 27.11 6.72 17.95
CA SER A 231 27.27 5.53 17.12
C SER A 231 25.91 5.08 16.56
N THR A 232 25.93 4.12 15.64
CA THR A 232 24.73 3.53 15.03
C THR A 232 23.64 3.22 16.06
N ILE A 233 22.43 3.71 15.79
CA ILE A 233 21.24 3.33 16.55
C ILE A 233 20.51 2.21 15.81
N PHE A 234 20.51 1.01 16.39
CA PHE A 234 19.68 -0.11 15.89
C PHE A 234 18.30 -0.05 16.54
N PHE A 235 17.24 -0.21 15.74
CA PHE A 235 15.88 -0.16 16.25
C PHE A 235 14.92 -1.03 15.45
N ASN A 236 13.81 -1.38 16.08
CA ASN A 236 12.66 -1.93 15.37
C ASN A 236 11.63 -0.81 15.18
N SER A 237 11.21 -0.59 13.93
CA SER A 237 10.27 0.51 13.60
C SER A 237 8.95 0.41 14.37
N HIS A 238 8.47 -0.80 14.66
CA HIS A 238 7.26 -0.98 15.48
C HIS A 238 7.44 -0.54 16.93
N ASP A 239 8.65 -0.70 17.51
CA ASP A 239 8.87 -0.34 18.91
C ASP A 239 8.96 1.16 19.13
N ILE A 240 9.46 1.88 18.13
CA ILE A 240 9.54 3.35 18.19
C ILE A 240 8.15 3.97 18.01
N SER A 241 7.35 3.52 17.02
CA SER A 241 6.11 4.18 16.61
C SER A 241 4.83 3.60 17.21
N LYS A 242 4.90 2.77 18.24
CA LYS A 242 3.69 2.35 18.97
C LYS A 242 3.21 3.45 19.93
N SER A 243 1.91 3.54 20.16
CA SER A 243 1.28 4.58 20.96
C SER A 243 1.81 4.74 22.38
N CYS A 244 2.34 3.67 22.98
CA CYS A 244 2.91 3.67 24.34
C CYS A 244 4.45 3.58 24.34
N SER A 245 5.12 3.97 23.25
CA SER A 245 6.58 3.97 23.20
C SER A 245 7.17 4.87 24.27
N ARG A 246 8.16 4.34 25.00
CA ARG A 246 8.95 5.07 25.99
C ARG A 246 10.43 5.10 25.58
N SER A 247 10.70 5.11 24.29
CA SER A 247 12.07 5.17 23.79
C SER A 247 12.74 6.47 24.23
N LYS A 248 13.96 6.38 24.78
CA LYS A 248 14.79 7.56 25.06
C LYS A 248 15.03 8.42 23.81
N TRP A 249 14.96 7.80 22.65
CA TRP A 249 15.15 8.48 21.37
C TRP A 249 13.93 9.27 20.88
N SER A 250 12.80 9.17 21.60
CA SER A 250 11.57 9.94 21.32
C SER A 250 11.40 11.15 22.27
N ILE A 251 12.39 11.42 23.12
CA ILE A 251 12.37 12.53 24.07
C ILE A 251 13.13 13.70 23.45
N LEU A 252 12.43 14.82 23.23
CA LEU A 252 13.04 16.07 22.79
C LEU A 252 13.91 16.63 23.90
N SER A 253 15.05 17.24 23.56
CA SER A 253 15.86 18.00 24.51
C SER A 253 15.20 19.36 24.77
N GLU A 254 15.56 20.02 25.89
CA GLU A 254 15.05 21.36 26.22
C GLU A 254 15.49 22.41 25.17
N GLU A 255 16.58 22.15 24.47
CA GLU A 255 17.11 22.99 23.38
C GLU A 255 16.34 22.81 22.06
N ASP A 256 15.66 21.66 21.88
CA ASP A 256 14.75 21.41 20.78
C ASP A 256 13.42 22.13 21.02
N ILE A 257 13.40 23.46 20.96
CA ILE A 257 12.14 24.21 20.97
C ILE A 257 11.46 23.94 19.63
N PRO A 258 10.45 23.04 19.56
CA PRO A 258 9.83 22.73 18.30
C PRO A 258 9.06 23.94 17.81
N LEU A 259 9.39 24.41 16.62
CA LEU A 259 8.46 25.21 15.85
C LEU A 259 7.21 24.34 15.69
N THR A 260 6.13 24.70 16.39
CA THR A 260 4.88 23.94 16.36
C THR A 260 4.24 24.14 15.00
N VAL A 261 4.61 23.32 14.03
CA VAL A 261 3.93 23.28 12.73
C VAL A 261 2.62 22.52 12.93
N LYS A 262 1.52 23.26 12.89
CA LYS A 262 0.19 22.62 12.92
C LYS A 262 0.01 21.81 11.62
N PRO A 263 -0.35 20.52 11.71
CA PRO A 263 -0.59 19.71 10.54
C PRO A 263 -1.75 20.28 9.69
N ASN A 264 -1.56 20.35 8.38
CA ASN A 264 -2.59 20.76 7.43
C ASN A 264 -3.25 19.50 6.84
N TYR A 265 -4.51 19.27 7.18
CA TYR A 265 -5.27 18.10 6.73
C TYR A 265 -5.50 18.07 5.21
N GLN A 266 -5.54 19.21 4.53
CA GLN A 266 -5.65 19.26 3.06
C GLN A 266 -4.38 18.71 2.38
N ILE A 267 -3.21 18.87 3.00
CA ILE A 267 -1.98 18.27 2.50
C ILE A 267 -2.01 16.76 2.73
N PHE A 268 -2.48 16.28 3.87
CA PHE A 268 -2.67 14.85 4.11
C PHE A 268 -3.66 14.24 3.09
N GLU A 269 -4.78 14.89 2.82
CA GLU A 269 -5.73 14.46 1.80
C GLU A 269 -5.07 14.38 0.41
N THR A 270 -4.27 15.36 0.06
CA THR A 270 -3.49 15.37 -1.18
C THR A 270 -2.51 14.19 -1.24
N ILE A 271 -1.80 13.90 -0.15
CA ILE A 271 -0.90 12.74 -0.05
C ILE A 271 -1.68 11.44 -0.26
N VAL A 272 -2.79 11.26 0.45
CA VAL A 272 -3.63 10.06 0.38
C VAL A 272 -4.13 9.85 -1.05
N LYS A 273 -4.67 10.88 -1.69
CA LYS A 273 -5.16 10.80 -3.07
C LYS A 273 -4.05 10.35 -4.02
N ASN A 274 -2.88 10.99 -3.98
CA ASN A 274 -1.77 10.64 -4.87
C ASN A 274 -1.23 9.22 -4.61
N ILE A 275 -1.06 8.81 -3.36
CA ILE A 275 -0.59 7.44 -3.04
C ILE A 275 -1.58 6.39 -3.53
N ARG A 276 -2.89 6.64 -3.42
CA ARG A 276 -3.91 5.75 -3.97
C ARG A 276 -3.85 5.68 -5.49
N GLU A 277 -3.66 6.80 -6.17
CA GLU A 277 -3.50 6.84 -7.64
C GLU A 277 -2.22 6.12 -8.09
N ILE A 278 -1.10 6.30 -7.40
CA ILE A 278 0.18 5.67 -7.72
C ILE A 278 0.13 4.15 -7.57
N PHE A 279 -0.44 3.66 -6.47
CA PHE A 279 -0.39 2.23 -6.13
C PHE A 279 -1.70 1.49 -6.39
N GLY A 280 -2.82 2.18 -6.61
CA GLY A 280 -4.12 1.56 -6.83
C GLY A 280 -4.57 0.70 -5.64
N LEU A 281 -4.27 1.10 -4.40
CA LEU A 281 -4.58 0.36 -3.20
C LEU A 281 -5.75 0.98 -2.44
N ILE A 282 -6.57 0.13 -1.85
CA ILE A 282 -7.70 0.49 -0.99
C ILE A 282 -7.31 0.49 0.48
N LEU A 283 -6.44 -0.46 0.86
CA LEU A 283 -5.99 -0.63 2.24
C LEU A 283 -4.50 -0.28 2.35
N VAL A 284 -4.21 0.97 2.70
CA VAL A 284 -2.84 1.45 2.77
C VAL A 284 -2.59 2.30 4.02
N GLY A 285 -1.39 2.24 4.55
CA GLY A 285 -0.88 3.12 5.60
C GLY A 285 0.30 3.92 5.07
N ILE A 286 0.28 5.23 5.28
CA ILE A 286 1.32 6.14 4.82
C ILE A 286 1.96 6.77 6.04
N ASP A 287 3.29 6.66 6.15
CA ASP A 287 4.06 7.24 7.22
C ASP A 287 4.63 8.59 6.75
N VAL A 288 4.19 9.67 7.40
CA VAL A 288 4.53 11.05 7.03
C VAL A 288 5.14 11.76 8.23
N VAL A 289 6.21 12.51 7.99
CA VAL A 289 6.77 13.43 8.98
C VAL A 289 6.76 14.86 8.43
N ILE A 290 6.62 15.85 9.31
CA ILE A 290 6.68 17.26 8.93
C ILE A 290 8.06 17.78 9.30
N GLU A 291 8.84 18.20 8.30
CA GLU A 291 10.17 18.75 8.50
C GLU A 291 10.11 20.01 9.36
N ASN A 292 10.87 20.03 10.46
CA ASN A 292 10.76 21.05 11.48
C ASN A 292 11.19 22.46 11.02
N HIS A 293 12.08 22.58 10.03
CA HIS A 293 12.57 23.88 9.55
C HIS A 293 11.73 24.47 8.42
N THR A 294 11.19 23.63 7.52
CA THR A 294 10.46 24.09 6.33
C THR A 294 8.96 23.93 6.43
N GLY A 295 8.49 23.08 7.34
CA GLY A 295 7.09 22.68 7.45
C GLY A 295 6.59 21.80 6.30
N LYS A 296 7.49 21.28 5.44
CA LYS A 296 7.15 20.38 4.34
C LYS A 296 6.89 18.96 4.83
N TYR A 297 6.10 18.24 4.08
CA TYR A 297 5.64 16.88 4.40
C TYR A 297 6.51 15.86 3.68
N ALA A 298 7.25 15.07 4.44
CA ALA A 298 8.07 13.99 3.92
C ALA A 298 7.34 12.65 4.04
N ILE A 299 7.12 11.98 2.92
CA ILE A 299 6.61 10.60 2.91
C ILE A 299 7.80 9.68 3.11
N ILE A 300 7.86 9.01 4.26
CA ILE A 300 9.01 8.19 4.65
C ILE A 300 8.77 6.68 4.50
N ASP A 301 7.52 6.22 4.45
CA ASP A 301 7.18 4.82 4.18
C ASP A 301 5.72 4.67 3.74
N VAL A 302 5.41 3.57 3.01
CA VAL A 302 4.05 3.19 2.62
C VAL A 302 3.85 1.70 2.86
N ASN A 303 2.76 1.33 3.51
CA ASN A 303 2.51 -0.01 4.01
C ASN A 303 1.18 -0.57 3.52
N VAL A 304 1.19 -1.77 2.91
CA VAL A 304 -0.03 -2.49 2.50
C VAL A 304 -0.78 -3.00 3.73
N PHE A 305 -2.09 -2.80 3.76
CA PHE A 305 -3.00 -3.30 4.79
C PHE A 305 -2.39 -3.25 6.20
N PRO A 306 -2.17 -2.06 6.79
CA PRO A 306 -1.54 -1.88 8.11
C PRO A 306 -2.42 -2.39 9.26
N GLY A 307 -1.96 -2.20 10.50
CA GLY A 307 -2.68 -2.64 11.70
C GLY A 307 -3.97 -1.87 12.00
N TYR A 308 -4.11 -0.66 11.45
CA TYR A 308 -5.22 0.27 11.72
C TYR A 308 -5.43 0.62 13.19
N ASP A 309 -4.39 0.48 14.02
CA ASP A 309 -4.46 0.82 15.44
C ASP A 309 -4.79 2.32 15.62
N GLY A 310 -5.97 2.62 16.18
CA GLY A 310 -6.50 3.97 16.35
C GLY A 310 -7.33 4.50 15.19
N TYR A 311 -7.60 3.70 14.16
CA TYR A 311 -8.56 4.02 13.11
C TYR A 311 -9.99 3.68 13.59
N PRO A 312 -10.94 4.63 13.61
CA PRO A 312 -12.31 4.37 14.05
C PRO A 312 -13.13 3.68 12.95
N ASN A 313 -14.09 2.83 13.35
CA ASN A 313 -15.08 2.22 12.45
C ASN A 313 -14.47 1.57 11.21
N PHE A 314 -13.39 0.79 11.43
CA PHE A 314 -12.62 0.19 10.30
C PHE A 314 -13.48 -0.70 9.42
N PHE A 315 -14.30 -1.57 10.03
CA PHE A 315 -15.07 -2.56 9.28
C PHE A 315 -16.27 -1.93 8.56
N GLU A 316 -16.90 -0.92 9.15
CA GLU A 316 -17.95 -0.14 8.50
C GLU A 316 -17.42 0.58 7.26
N HIS A 317 -16.26 1.21 7.36
CA HIS A 317 -15.63 1.87 6.22
C HIS A 317 -15.13 0.88 5.16
N LEU A 318 -14.72 -0.33 5.58
CA LEU A 318 -14.32 -1.40 4.66
C LEU A 318 -15.53 -1.91 3.87
N ILE A 319 -16.67 -2.16 4.53
CA ILE A 319 -17.88 -2.63 3.84
C ILE A 319 -18.43 -1.56 2.89
N ASP A 320 -18.42 -0.28 3.28
CA ASP A 320 -18.78 0.84 2.39
C ASP A 320 -17.90 0.86 1.13
N SER A 321 -16.59 0.63 1.30
CA SER A 321 -15.65 0.56 0.17
C SER A 321 -15.92 -0.64 -0.74
N ILE A 322 -16.24 -1.80 -0.15
CA ILE A 322 -16.63 -3.01 -0.90
C ILE A 322 -17.90 -2.77 -1.71
N LYS A 323 -18.95 -2.18 -1.12
CA LYS A 323 -20.19 -1.83 -1.81
C LYS A 323 -19.92 -0.92 -3.01
N LYS A 324 -19.09 0.11 -2.83
CA LYS A 324 -18.73 1.04 -3.91
C LYS A 324 -18.06 0.31 -5.07
N LEU A 325 -17.11 -0.58 -4.79
CA LEU A 325 -16.43 -1.38 -5.81
C LEU A 325 -17.38 -2.31 -6.58
N LEU A 326 -18.33 -2.93 -5.88
CA LEU A 326 -19.33 -3.78 -6.50
C LEU A 326 -20.23 -2.99 -7.46
N VAL A 327 -20.67 -1.79 -7.06
CA VAL A 327 -21.47 -0.90 -7.91
C VAL A 327 -20.66 -0.42 -9.12
N GLU A 328 -19.42 0.01 -8.94
CA GLU A 328 -18.53 0.43 -10.03
C GLU A 328 -18.33 -0.70 -11.04
N ARG A 329 -18.15 -1.93 -10.57
CA ARG A 329 -17.99 -3.11 -11.42
C ARG A 329 -19.24 -3.45 -12.22
N GLU A 330 -20.41 -3.38 -11.61
CA GLU A 330 -21.68 -3.64 -12.31
C GLU A 330 -21.94 -2.57 -13.38
N ASN A 331 -21.69 -1.30 -13.09
CA ASN A 331 -21.78 -0.22 -14.06
C ASN A 331 -20.84 -0.45 -15.26
N PHE A 332 -19.60 -0.89 -15.00
CA PHE A 332 -18.65 -1.21 -16.07
C PHE A 332 -19.14 -2.37 -16.96
N ARG A 333 -19.73 -3.41 -16.37
CA ARG A 333 -20.34 -4.54 -17.09
C ARG A 333 -21.48 -4.09 -18.00
N GLN A 334 -22.36 -3.22 -17.52
CA GLN A 334 -23.48 -2.71 -18.29
C GLN A 334 -23.01 -1.89 -19.50
N ILE A 335 -22.00 -1.02 -19.29
CA ILE A 335 -21.40 -0.24 -20.38
C ILE A 335 -20.76 -1.17 -21.43
N SER A 336 -19.99 -2.16 -20.99
CA SER A 336 -19.32 -3.11 -21.89
C SER A 336 -20.31 -3.92 -22.73
N LYS A 337 -21.40 -4.40 -22.12
CA LYS A 337 -22.49 -5.08 -22.84
C LYS A 337 -23.17 -4.18 -23.88
N SER A 338 -23.42 -2.91 -23.53
CA SER A 338 -24.03 -1.94 -24.45
C SER A 338 -23.14 -1.59 -25.63
N CYS A 339 -21.83 -1.51 -25.43
CA CYS A 339 -20.86 -1.30 -26.50
C CYS A 339 -20.75 -2.48 -27.47
N THR A 340 -20.80 -3.72 -26.94
CA THR A 340 -20.77 -4.95 -27.74
C THR A 340 -22.03 -5.07 -28.60
N LEU A 341 -23.20 -4.76 -28.05
CA LEU A 341 -24.47 -4.78 -28.79
C LEU A 341 -24.49 -3.74 -29.92
N LYS A 342 -23.90 -2.54 -29.72
CA LYS A 342 -23.80 -1.53 -30.79
C LYS A 342 -22.82 -1.95 -31.88
N LYS A 343 -21.74 -2.67 -31.58
CA LYS A 343 -20.83 -3.21 -32.61
C LYS A 343 -21.51 -4.30 -33.44
N CYS A 344 -22.22 -5.23 -32.83
CA CYS A 344 -22.96 -6.27 -33.59
C CYS A 344 -24.04 -5.65 -34.51
N GLN A 345 -24.68 -4.54 -34.11
CA GLN A 345 -25.67 -3.86 -34.96
C GLN A 345 -25.05 -3.06 -36.13
N SER A 346 -23.78 -2.64 -36.01
CA SER A 346 -23.07 -1.96 -37.11
C SER A 346 -22.52 -2.93 -38.14
N ASP A 347 -22.15 -4.13 -37.75
CA ASP A 347 -21.64 -5.16 -38.64
C ASP A 347 -22.75 -5.85 -39.47
N ASP A 348 -24.00 -5.84 -38.99
CA ASP A 348 -25.18 -6.35 -39.73
C ASP A 348 -25.72 -5.36 -40.78
N LEU A 349 -25.26 -4.11 -40.79
CA LEU A 349 -25.70 -3.08 -41.75
C LEU A 349 -24.78 -2.94 -42.99
N ASP A 350 -23.63 -3.61 -43.01
CA ASP A 350 -22.64 -3.49 -44.12
C ASP A 350 -22.63 -4.72 -45.06
N SER A 351 -23.59 -5.66 -44.92
CA SER A 351 -23.73 -6.84 -45.80
C SER A 351 -24.92 -6.75 -46.76
N GLY A 352 -25.05 -5.65 -47.46
CA GLY A 352 -26.15 -5.49 -48.39
C GLY A 352 -25.96 -4.45 -49.50
N PHE A 353 -24.98 -4.62 -50.36
CA PHE A 353 -25.02 -4.02 -51.70
C PHE A 353 -24.04 -4.75 -52.65
N GLU A 354 -24.40 -5.91 -53.13
CA GLU A 354 -23.96 -6.39 -54.45
C GLU A 354 -25.15 -6.23 -55.38
N SER A 355 -25.12 -5.25 -56.26
CA SER A 355 -25.97 -5.19 -57.42
C SER A 355 -25.15 -5.24 -58.70
N ASP A 356 -25.41 -6.26 -59.47
CA ASP A 356 -25.06 -6.45 -60.86
C ASP A 356 -25.07 -5.18 -61.72
N GLU A 357 -24.00 -4.97 -62.50
CA GLU A 357 -24.08 -4.47 -63.85
C GLU A 357 -22.97 -5.06 -64.73
N LYS A 358 -23.33 -6.19 -65.40
CA LYS A 358 -22.74 -6.55 -66.69
C LYS A 358 -23.44 -5.75 -67.77
N LYS A 359 -22.73 -4.90 -68.50
CA LYS A 359 -23.02 -4.62 -69.94
C LYS A 359 -21.75 -4.21 -70.65
N LYS A 360 -21.34 -5.09 -71.53
CA LYS A 360 -20.85 -4.97 -72.90
C LYS A 360 -20.56 -3.56 -73.40
N TYR A 361 -19.39 -3.34 -73.96
CA TYR A 361 -19.25 -2.98 -75.37
C TYR A 361 -17.86 -3.33 -75.89
N SER A 362 -17.89 -3.94 -77.09
CA SER A 362 -16.82 -4.36 -77.95
C SER A 362 -16.36 -3.23 -78.90
N THR A 363 -15.15 -3.46 -79.47
CA THR A 363 -14.63 -2.95 -80.76
C THR A 363 -14.18 -1.47 -80.84
N LYS A 364 -12.95 -1.21 -80.99
CA LYS A 364 -12.07 -1.20 -82.16
C LYS A 364 -10.59 -1.06 -81.74
#